data_c895a7e019ef8c8fd61944ab50571261
#
_entry.id   c895a7e019ef8c8fd61944ab50571261
#
_cell.length_a   1.000
_cell.length_b   1.000
_cell.length_c   1.000
_cell.angle_alpha   90.00
_cell.angle_beta   90.00
_cell.angle_gamma   90.00
#
_symmetry.space_group_name_H-M   'P 1'
#
loop_
_entity.id
_entity.type
_entity.pdbx_description
1 polymer ?
#
loop_
_entity_poly.entity_id
_entity_poly.type
_entity_poly.pdbx_seq_one_letter_code
_entity_poly.pdbx_strand_id
1 'polypeptide(L)'
;MKNFYTIEIYKSMLKPAIYALLSILSVPLTLIAQSTTKIAPKREFRGVWVATVTNIDWPSRPGLSADRQKQELIGILEQHKANGMNAIMLQVRPAADAFYAKSREPWSQWLMGRQGLAPAPGYDPLEFAIKEAHSRGMELHAWFNPYRATMSAGAVTDESHMTRKRPELFFTYAGKKQFDPGIPEVREYIVQVILDVVKGYDVDGIHFDDYFYPYKVEGQRINDKATFEKYPNGFTDINDWRRNNVNLLVKELNDSIHFHKKYVKFGISPFGIWRNSSEDTLGSATSGLSNYAELFADSRKWVQEGWVDYINPQIYFSFTRRVAPFGTLVDWWSNNTFGRHLYIGQAAYLVNQRMEAAWRLPTQIPEQVRYIRNNNRVQGSVYFSSKSFSTVARAAGDSLKNDLYKYPALPPQMPWLDETVPNQPQQLSADALNDGVHLKWERPLKASDGETASGYVIYRFEEGEKIDVLNAKNILKISFEEFTSFIDTNVESGKRYNYLVTALDRLKNESDPSGPVGIQAKSLPVPLN
;
A
#
# COMPACT_ATOMS: atom_id res chain seq x y z
N MET A 1 90.27 -1.41 10.16
CA MET A 1 89.98 -2.54 9.22
C MET A 1 89.57 -3.75 10.02
N LYS A 2 88.30 -3.86 10.33
CA LYS A 2 87.63 -5.08 10.82
C LYS A 2 86.10 -4.80 10.77
N ASN A 3 85.33 -5.75 10.29
CA ASN A 3 83.85 -5.81 10.24
C ASN A 3 83.17 -5.28 8.98
N PHE A 4 83.33 -6.03 7.89
CA PHE A 4 82.45 -5.89 6.76
C PHE A 4 82.05 -7.28 6.11
N TYR A 5 82.24 -8.42 6.78
CA TYR A 5 81.98 -9.72 6.18
C TYR A 5 80.88 -10.58 6.82
N THR A 6 80.10 -10.03 7.77
CA THR A 6 79.09 -10.84 8.50
C THR A 6 77.64 -10.51 8.17
N ILE A 7 77.35 -9.57 7.24
CA ILE A 7 75.97 -9.16 6.92
C ILE A 7 75.41 -9.76 5.60
N GLU A 8 76.26 -10.28 4.71
CA GLU A 8 75.78 -10.80 3.43
C GLU A 8 75.28 -12.27 3.45
N ILE A 9 75.69 -13.07 4.44
CA ILE A 9 75.22 -14.47 4.51
C ILE A 9 73.81 -14.60 5.08
N TYR A 10 73.31 -13.65 5.83
CA TYR A 10 71.93 -13.67 6.33
C TYR A 10 70.87 -13.18 5.33
N LYS A 11 71.25 -12.51 4.25
CA LYS A 11 70.30 -12.07 3.20
C LYS A 11 69.99 -13.14 2.15
N SER A 12 70.81 -14.18 2.03
CA SER A 12 70.57 -15.22 1.02
C SER A 12 69.68 -16.40 1.50
N MET A 13 69.53 -16.58 2.82
CA MET A 13 68.68 -17.62 3.40
C MET A 13 67.25 -17.21 3.72
N LEU A 14 66.92 -15.93 3.71
CA LEU A 14 65.56 -15.41 4.00
C LEU A 14 64.69 -15.29 2.75
N LYS A 15 65.25 -15.32 1.55
CA LYS A 15 64.45 -15.18 0.31
C LYS A 15 63.57 -16.38 -0.03
N PRO A 16 63.96 -17.66 0.15
CA PRO A 16 63.05 -18.79 -0.15
C PRO A 16 61.92 -18.98 0.87
N ALA A 17 62.08 -18.56 2.13
CA ALA A 17 61.06 -18.69 3.18
C ALA A 17 59.90 -17.67 3.03
N ILE A 18 60.18 -16.47 2.52
CA ILE A 18 59.17 -15.45 2.28
C ILE A 18 58.32 -15.77 1.05
N TYR A 19 58.92 -16.39 0.01
CA TYR A 19 58.12 -16.81 -1.17
C TYR A 19 57.29 -18.08 -0.91
N ALA A 20 57.67 -18.93 0.03
CA ALA A 20 56.86 -20.07 0.46
C ALA A 20 55.69 -19.70 1.36
N LEU A 21 55.81 -18.57 2.14
CA LEU A 21 54.71 -18.04 2.96
C LEU A 21 53.73 -17.21 2.15
N LEU A 22 54.12 -16.57 1.05
CA LEU A 22 53.26 -15.79 0.16
C LEU A 22 52.50 -16.65 -0.84
N SER A 23 52.95 -17.89 -1.12
CA SER A 23 52.23 -18.82 -2.00
C SER A 23 51.15 -19.64 -1.30
N ILE A 24 51.04 -19.60 0.04
CA ILE A 24 49.98 -20.27 0.82
C ILE A 24 48.78 -19.34 1.08
N LEU A 25 48.91 -18.04 0.84
CA LEU A 25 47.85 -17.05 1.08
C LEU A 25 47.04 -16.65 -0.16
N SER A 26 47.27 -17.29 -1.31
CA SER A 26 46.45 -17.10 -2.51
C SER A 26 45.52 -18.28 -2.80
N VAL A 27 44.88 -18.85 -1.77
CA VAL A 27 43.60 -19.54 -1.97
C VAL A 27 42.58 -18.44 -2.24
N PRO A 28 41.98 -18.37 -3.43
CA PRO A 28 40.85 -17.48 -3.60
C PRO A 28 39.79 -17.97 -2.61
N LEU A 29 39.53 -17.20 -1.55
CA LEU A 29 38.26 -17.26 -0.86
C LEU A 29 37.21 -16.83 -1.92
N THR A 30 36.79 -17.81 -2.75
CA THR A 30 35.47 -17.73 -3.32
C THR A 30 34.53 -17.76 -2.12
N LEU A 31 34.21 -16.56 -1.60
CA LEU A 31 32.95 -16.35 -0.89
C LEU A 31 31.90 -16.82 -1.90
N ILE A 32 31.52 -18.10 -1.79
CA ILE A 32 30.21 -18.54 -2.23
C ILE A 32 29.29 -17.70 -1.32
N ALA A 33 28.89 -16.50 -1.80
CA ALA A 33 27.69 -15.88 -1.34
C ALA A 33 26.60 -16.93 -1.59
N GLN A 34 26.35 -17.78 -0.58
CA GLN A 34 25.11 -18.52 -0.52
C GLN A 34 24.05 -17.42 -0.57
N SER A 35 23.55 -17.18 -1.77
CA SER A 35 22.27 -16.56 -1.95
C SER A 35 21.30 -17.46 -1.18
N THR A 36 21.14 -17.16 0.12
CA THR A 36 19.97 -17.61 0.83
C THR A 36 18.83 -16.97 0.08
N THR A 37 18.23 -17.71 -0.84
CA THR A 37 16.96 -17.33 -1.45
C THR A 37 16.02 -17.15 -0.28
N LYS A 38 15.87 -15.88 0.17
CA LYS A 38 14.90 -15.56 1.22
C LYS A 38 13.56 -16.07 0.70
N ILE A 39 12.96 -17.01 1.43
CA ILE A 39 11.61 -17.52 1.14
C ILE A 39 10.70 -16.28 0.98
N ALA A 40 9.90 -16.26 -0.09
CA ALA A 40 8.98 -15.16 -0.34
C ALA A 40 8.06 -14.97 0.90
N PRO A 41 7.90 -13.76 1.39
CA PRO A 41 7.14 -13.53 2.61
C PRO A 41 5.68 -13.94 2.40
N LYS A 42 5.13 -14.72 3.36
CA LYS A 42 3.71 -15.07 3.38
C LYS A 42 2.83 -13.85 3.60
N ARG A 43 3.34 -12.83 4.31
CA ARG A 43 2.66 -11.58 4.59
C ARG A 43 3.50 -10.40 4.14
N GLU A 44 2.92 -9.57 3.27
CA GLU A 44 3.54 -8.35 2.74
C GLU A 44 2.44 -7.48 2.14
N PHE A 45 2.40 -6.20 2.49
CA PHE A 45 1.49 -5.27 1.84
C PHE A 45 2.02 -4.89 0.45
N ARG A 46 1.22 -5.10 -0.59
CA ARG A 46 1.57 -4.87 -2.00
C ARG A 46 0.48 -4.04 -2.65
N GLY A 47 0.53 -2.73 -2.41
CA GLY A 47 -0.51 -1.80 -2.82
C GLY A 47 -0.19 -1.04 -4.10
N VAL A 48 -1.23 -0.53 -4.76
CA VAL A 48 -1.12 0.41 -5.86
C VAL A 48 -2.19 1.48 -5.76
N TRP A 49 -1.81 2.74 -6.04
CA TRP A 49 -2.77 3.84 -6.15
C TRP A 49 -3.46 3.83 -7.52
N VAL A 50 -4.78 4.01 -7.49
CA VAL A 50 -5.63 4.24 -8.66
C VAL A 50 -6.23 5.64 -8.53
N ALA A 51 -5.64 6.61 -9.18
CA ALA A 51 -6.02 8.02 -9.13
C ALA A 51 -7.14 8.31 -10.12
N THR A 52 -8.22 8.94 -9.62
CA THR A 52 -9.37 9.35 -10.45
C THR A 52 -9.31 10.81 -10.85
N VAL A 53 -8.60 11.64 -10.07
CA VAL A 53 -8.43 13.06 -10.37
C VAL A 53 -7.83 13.25 -11.77
N THR A 54 -8.43 14.11 -12.58
CA THR A 54 -8.02 14.37 -13.96
C THR A 54 -7.88 13.10 -14.83
N ASN A 55 -8.57 12.03 -14.44
CA ASN A 55 -8.55 10.74 -15.13
C ASN A 55 -7.13 10.17 -15.33
N ILE A 56 -6.29 10.28 -14.29
CA ILE A 56 -4.90 9.78 -14.34
C ILE A 56 -4.90 8.29 -14.63
N ASP A 57 -5.62 7.48 -13.81
CA ASP A 57 -5.66 6.04 -13.93
C ASP A 57 -7.04 5.52 -14.37
N TRP A 58 -8.12 5.99 -13.70
CA TRP A 58 -9.47 5.50 -13.93
C TRP A 58 -10.54 6.55 -13.58
N PRO A 59 -11.67 6.61 -14.33
CA PRO A 59 -11.83 6.01 -15.67
C PRO A 59 -10.88 6.69 -16.68
N SER A 60 -10.62 6.04 -17.82
CA SER A 60 -9.64 6.54 -18.82
C SER A 60 -10.00 7.91 -19.39
N ARG A 61 -11.27 8.28 -19.36
CA ARG A 61 -11.84 9.60 -19.67
C ARG A 61 -13.22 9.72 -19.03
N PRO A 62 -13.70 10.94 -18.81
CA PRO A 62 -15.05 11.15 -18.29
C PRO A 62 -16.12 10.76 -19.31
N GLY A 63 -17.34 10.49 -18.82
CA GLY A 63 -18.52 10.23 -19.64
C GLY A 63 -18.55 8.87 -20.33
N LEU A 64 -17.77 7.89 -19.85
CA LEU A 64 -17.88 6.51 -20.28
C LEU A 64 -19.17 5.88 -19.75
N SER A 65 -19.75 4.92 -20.49
CA SER A 65 -20.84 4.10 -19.99
C SER A 65 -20.42 3.31 -18.74
N ALA A 66 -21.38 2.97 -17.89
CA ALA A 66 -21.12 2.16 -16.69
C ALA A 66 -20.41 0.85 -17.01
N ASP A 67 -20.82 0.16 -18.08
CA ASP A 67 -20.18 -1.09 -18.49
C ASP A 67 -18.73 -0.89 -18.92
N ARG A 68 -18.42 0.22 -19.60
CA ARG A 68 -17.04 0.53 -19.97
C ARG A 68 -16.20 0.87 -18.76
N GLN A 69 -16.74 1.65 -17.83
CA GLN A 69 -16.06 1.95 -16.55
C GLN A 69 -15.76 0.68 -15.76
N LYS A 70 -16.73 -0.24 -15.66
CA LYS A 70 -16.57 -1.56 -15.02
C LYS A 70 -15.49 -2.40 -15.70
N GLN A 71 -15.52 -2.52 -17.04
CA GLN A 71 -14.51 -3.27 -17.81
C GLN A 71 -13.09 -2.72 -17.59
N GLU A 72 -12.92 -1.38 -17.59
CA GLU A 72 -11.63 -0.77 -17.34
C GLU A 72 -11.13 -1.07 -15.92
N LEU A 73 -11.99 -0.97 -14.91
CA LEU A 73 -11.62 -1.26 -13.53
C LEU A 73 -11.28 -2.75 -13.33
N ILE A 74 -12.06 -3.66 -13.90
CA ILE A 74 -11.72 -5.09 -13.93
C ILE A 74 -10.34 -5.30 -14.54
N GLY A 75 -10.06 -4.68 -15.69
CA GLY A 75 -8.75 -4.78 -16.35
C GLY A 75 -7.60 -4.29 -15.48
N ILE A 76 -7.80 -3.20 -14.73
CA ILE A 76 -6.82 -2.69 -13.75
C ILE A 76 -6.60 -3.71 -12.62
N LEU A 77 -7.66 -4.25 -12.04
CA LEU A 77 -7.56 -5.22 -10.96
C LEU A 77 -6.89 -6.53 -11.41
N GLU A 78 -7.23 -7.05 -12.59
CA GLU A 78 -6.58 -8.24 -13.18
C GLU A 78 -5.09 -8.01 -13.43
N GLN A 79 -4.71 -6.86 -13.99
CA GLN A 79 -3.31 -6.51 -14.20
C GLN A 79 -2.54 -6.50 -12.89
N HIS A 80 -3.08 -5.87 -11.85
CA HIS A 80 -2.40 -5.77 -10.56
C HIS A 80 -2.40 -7.10 -9.80
N LYS A 81 -3.46 -7.90 -9.90
CA LYS A 81 -3.47 -9.28 -9.40
C LYS A 81 -2.38 -10.12 -10.08
N ALA A 82 -2.24 -10.02 -11.40
CA ALA A 82 -1.20 -10.71 -12.15
C ALA A 82 0.22 -10.24 -11.76
N ASN A 83 0.39 -8.97 -11.36
CA ASN A 83 1.64 -8.43 -10.83
C ASN A 83 1.90 -8.81 -9.36
N GLY A 84 1.02 -9.59 -8.72
CA GLY A 84 1.13 -10.05 -7.34
C GLY A 84 0.75 -9.03 -6.27
N MET A 85 0.02 -7.97 -6.64
CA MET A 85 -0.55 -6.98 -5.71
C MET A 85 -1.72 -7.58 -4.92
N ASN A 86 -1.93 -7.08 -3.69
CA ASN A 86 -3.00 -7.50 -2.78
C ASN A 86 -3.78 -6.34 -2.15
N ALA A 87 -3.55 -5.11 -2.61
CA ALA A 87 -4.31 -3.95 -2.16
C ALA A 87 -4.41 -2.86 -3.23
N ILE A 88 -5.56 -2.17 -3.27
CA ILE A 88 -5.84 -1.02 -4.13
C ILE A 88 -6.18 0.19 -3.27
N MET A 89 -5.47 1.32 -3.49
CA MET A 89 -5.82 2.64 -2.95
C MET A 89 -6.62 3.38 -4.02
N LEU A 90 -7.95 3.24 -4.02
CA LEU A 90 -8.82 3.88 -5.01
C LEU A 90 -9.21 5.29 -4.55
N GLN A 91 -8.87 6.31 -5.36
CA GLN A 91 -9.27 7.68 -5.07
C GLN A 91 -10.78 7.86 -5.29
N VAL A 92 -11.52 8.03 -4.20
CA VAL A 92 -12.98 8.13 -4.21
C VAL A 92 -13.50 9.55 -3.98
N ARG A 93 -12.62 10.45 -3.47
CA ARG A 93 -12.94 11.86 -3.20
C ARG A 93 -11.79 12.77 -3.59
N PRO A 94 -11.68 13.15 -4.87
CA PRO A 94 -10.54 13.96 -5.35
C PRO A 94 -10.63 15.45 -5.06
N ALA A 95 -11.83 16.06 -5.02
CA ALA A 95 -11.99 17.51 -4.86
C ALA A 95 -13.36 17.90 -4.30
N ALA A 96 -13.70 17.48 -3.07
CA ALA A 96 -15.01 17.68 -2.45
C ALA A 96 -16.17 17.19 -3.34
N ASP A 97 -15.93 16.11 -4.04
CA ASP A 97 -16.85 15.41 -4.93
C ASP A 97 -16.60 13.89 -4.85
N ALA A 98 -17.53 13.07 -5.32
CA ALA A 98 -17.55 11.65 -5.00
C ALA A 98 -17.59 10.72 -6.22
N PHE A 99 -16.99 9.53 -6.05
CA PHE A 99 -17.10 8.36 -6.91
C PHE A 99 -17.97 7.25 -6.27
N TYR A 100 -18.91 7.63 -5.40
CA TYR A 100 -19.79 6.69 -4.68
C TYR A 100 -21.17 7.31 -4.44
N ALA A 101 -22.20 6.45 -4.40
CA ALA A 101 -23.59 6.90 -4.38
C ALA A 101 -24.05 7.45 -3.02
N LYS A 102 -23.55 6.86 -1.90
CA LYS A 102 -23.95 7.26 -0.53
C LYS A 102 -23.19 8.48 -0.04
N SER A 103 -23.05 9.51 -0.91
CA SER A 103 -22.28 10.71 -0.63
C SER A 103 -23.19 11.92 -0.34
N ARG A 104 -22.77 12.77 0.58
CA ARG A 104 -23.33 14.12 0.79
C ARG A 104 -22.78 15.17 -0.16
N GLU A 105 -21.73 14.80 -0.94
CA GLU A 105 -21.09 15.63 -1.94
C GLU A 105 -21.53 15.24 -3.36
N PRO A 106 -21.47 16.15 -4.35
CA PRO A 106 -21.89 15.85 -5.71
C PRO A 106 -21.00 14.77 -6.37
N TRP A 107 -21.54 14.08 -7.37
CA TRP A 107 -20.77 13.20 -8.23
C TRP A 107 -19.61 13.95 -8.90
N SER A 108 -18.46 13.33 -8.98
CA SER A 108 -17.27 13.94 -9.57
C SER A 108 -17.39 14.15 -11.08
N GLN A 109 -16.89 15.30 -11.54
CA GLN A 109 -16.82 15.60 -12.99
C GLN A 109 -15.96 14.61 -13.76
N TRP A 110 -14.95 14.00 -13.14
CA TRP A 110 -14.09 13.01 -13.79
C TRP A 110 -14.77 11.67 -14.02
N LEU A 111 -15.94 11.44 -13.40
CA LEU A 111 -16.75 10.26 -13.66
C LEU A 111 -17.59 10.44 -14.94
N MET A 112 -18.41 11.50 -15.01
CA MET A 112 -19.40 11.68 -16.07
C MET A 112 -19.22 12.95 -16.92
N GLY A 113 -18.12 13.72 -16.74
CA GLY A 113 -17.80 14.91 -17.52
C GLY A 113 -18.41 16.21 -16.97
N ARG A 114 -19.37 16.13 -16.06
CA ARG A 114 -19.97 17.24 -15.35
C ARG A 114 -20.17 16.85 -13.88
N GLN A 115 -19.77 17.73 -12.97
CA GLN A 115 -20.01 17.53 -11.55
C GLN A 115 -21.51 17.48 -11.26
N GLY A 116 -21.93 16.64 -10.33
CA GLY A 116 -23.32 16.40 -9.99
C GLY A 116 -24.07 15.43 -10.92
N LEU A 117 -23.51 15.10 -12.09
CA LEU A 117 -24.14 14.13 -12.99
C LEU A 117 -23.86 12.70 -12.50
N ALA A 118 -24.91 12.00 -12.08
CA ALA A 118 -24.84 10.61 -11.67
C ALA A 118 -24.50 9.68 -12.84
N PRO A 119 -23.80 8.56 -12.59
CA PRO A 119 -23.67 7.47 -13.58
C PRO A 119 -25.02 6.79 -13.81
N ALA A 120 -25.04 5.74 -14.63
CA ALA A 120 -26.26 4.99 -14.94
C ALA A 120 -26.96 4.52 -13.64
N PRO A 121 -28.30 4.45 -13.62
CA PRO A 121 -29.06 3.99 -12.46
C PRO A 121 -28.60 2.61 -11.97
N GLY A 122 -28.48 2.46 -10.65
CA GLY A 122 -28.05 1.21 -10.02
C GLY A 122 -26.55 0.91 -10.10
N TYR A 123 -25.72 1.82 -10.63
CA TYR A 123 -24.26 1.67 -10.63
C TYR A 123 -23.62 2.57 -9.56
N ASP A 124 -23.01 1.93 -8.58
CA ASP A 124 -22.15 2.56 -7.59
C ASP A 124 -20.69 2.12 -7.84
N PRO A 125 -19.81 3.03 -8.30
CA PRO A 125 -18.43 2.71 -8.60
C PRO A 125 -17.64 2.13 -7.43
N LEU A 126 -17.85 2.63 -6.20
CA LEU A 126 -17.12 2.15 -5.01
C LEU A 126 -17.60 0.76 -4.59
N GLU A 127 -18.91 0.53 -4.53
CA GLU A 127 -19.46 -0.79 -4.19
C GLU A 127 -19.01 -1.87 -5.19
N PHE A 128 -19.03 -1.53 -6.48
CA PHE A 128 -18.49 -2.38 -7.54
C PHE A 128 -17.00 -2.67 -7.35
N ALA A 129 -16.18 -1.64 -7.09
CA ALA A 129 -14.75 -1.78 -6.90
C ALA A 129 -14.40 -2.69 -5.71
N ILE A 130 -15.11 -2.55 -4.59
CA ILE A 130 -14.93 -3.38 -3.39
C ILE A 130 -15.18 -4.85 -3.72
N LYS A 131 -16.34 -5.16 -4.33
CA LYS A 131 -16.69 -6.52 -4.70
C LYS A 131 -15.64 -7.15 -5.62
N GLU A 132 -15.23 -6.45 -6.67
CA GLU A 132 -14.25 -6.94 -7.63
C GLU A 132 -12.85 -7.10 -7.02
N ALA A 133 -12.44 -6.24 -6.06
CA ALA A 133 -11.20 -6.38 -5.34
C ALA A 133 -11.22 -7.60 -4.40
N HIS A 134 -12.27 -7.75 -3.59
CA HIS A 134 -12.42 -8.84 -2.62
C HIS A 134 -12.44 -10.22 -3.29
N SER A 135 -13.14 -10.40 -4.42
CA SER A 135 -13.15 -11.65 -5.17
C SER A 135 -11.77 -12.07 -5.68
N ARG A 136 -10.86 -11.12 -5.82
CA ARG A 136 -9.45 -11.33 -6.20
C ARG A 136 -8.50 -11.47 -5.02
N GLY A 137 -9.02 -11.40 -3.78
CA GLY A 137 -8.21 -11.40 -2.55
C GLY A 137 -7.33 -10.15 -2.45
N MET A 138 -7.89 -8.99 -2.81
CA MET A 138 -7.26 -7.68 -2.70
C MET A 138 -8.06 -6.81 -1.74
N GLU A 139 -7.36 -6.10 -0.83
CA GLU A 139 -7.99 -5.06 -0.02
C GLU A 139 -8.30 -3.82 -0.86
N LEU A 140 -9.39 -3.13 -0.52
CA LEU A 140 -9.71 -1.82 -1.07
C LEU A 140 -9.68 -0.76 0.01
N HIS A 141 -8.74 0.18 -0.13
CA HIS A 141 -8.64 1.37 0.70
C HIS A 141 -9.21 2.56 -0.05
N ALA A 142 -10.23 3.21 0.51
CA ALA A 142 -10.82 4.39 -0.06
C ALA A 142 -9.92 5.61 0.18
N TRP A 143 -9.40 6.20 -0.90
CA TRP A 143 -8.48 7.33 -0.82
C TRP A 143 -9.22 8.66 -1.00
N PHE A 144 -9.00 9.58 -0.04
CA PHE A 144 -9.58 10.91 0.03
C PHE A 144 -8.51 12.00 0.01
N ASN A 145 -8.80 13.11 -0.68
CA ASN A 145 -8.13 14.38 -0.45
C ASN A 145 -8.99 15.20 0.54
N PRO A 146 -8.58 15.37 1.82
CA PRO A 146 -9.49 15.92 2.83
C PRO A 146 -9.88 17.36 2.60
N TYR A 147 -8.95 18.24 2.20
CA TYR A 147 -9.19 19.67 2.16
C TYR A 147 -9.33 20.27 0.74
N ARG A 148 -8.94 19.55 -0.29
CA ARG A 148 -9.04 20.03 -1.67
C ARG A 148 -10.51 20.15 -2.09
N ALA A 149 -10.87 21.34 -2.63
CA ALA A 149 -12.23 21.60 -3.13
C ALA A 149 -12.28 21.91 -4.63
N THR A 150 -11.23 22.55 -5.21
CA THR A 150 -11.15 22.78 -6.66
C THR A 150 -9.74 22.49 -7.18
N MET A 151 -9.66 22.12 -8.47
CA MET A 151 -8.39 21.81 -9.14
C MET A 151 -7.82 23.02 -9.93
N SER A 152 -8.64 24.01 -10.23
CA SER A 152 -8.25 25.21 -11.00
C SER A 152 -9.01 26.44 -10.54
N ALA A 153 -8.51 27.61 -10.90
CA ALA A 153 -9.17 28.90 -10.61
C ALA A 153 -10.55 29.05 -11.30
N GLY A 154 -10.68 28.47 -12.50
CA GLY A 154 -11.92 28.50 -13.28
C GLY A 154 -12.81 27.25 -13.12
N ALA A 155 -12.64 26.49 -12.05
CA ALA A 155 -13.44 25.29 -11.84
C ALA A 155 -14.93 25.62 -11.73
N VAL A 156 -15.73 25.01 -12.61
CA VAL A 156 -17.20 25.08 -12.54
C VAL A 156 -17.67 23.98 -11.60
N THR A 157 -18.30 24.39 -10.49
CA THR A 157 -18.82 23.45 -9.49
C THR A 157 -20.35 23.39 -9.56
N ASP A 158 -20.89 22.21 -9.24
CA ASP A 158 -22.34 21.98 -9.12
C ASP A 158 -22.94 22.86 -8.01
N GLU A 159 -24.23 23.19 -8.09
CA GLU A 159 -24.93 24.01 -7.09
C GLU A 159 -24.92 23.34 -5.70
N SER A 160 -24.90 22.00 -5.67
CA SER A 160 -24.81 21.23 -4.42
C SER A 160 -23.41 21.21 -3.81
N HIS A 161 -22.37 21.63 -4.53
CA HIS A 161 -20.99 21.63 -4.04
C HIS A 161 -20.80 22.60 -2.87
N MET A 162 -20.01 22.19 -1.87
CA MET A 162 -19.82 22.98 -0.65
C MET A 162 -19.25 24.38 -0.89
N THR A 163 -18.42 24.58 -1.92
CA THR A 163 -17.92 25.90 -2.30
C THR A 163 -19.02 26.88 -2.76
N ARG A 164 -20.20 26.36 -3.13
CA ARG A 164 -21.39 27.14 -3.49
C ARG A 164 -22.31 27.32 -2.30
N LYS A 165 -22.52 26.25 -1.51
CA LYS A 165 -23.44 26.28 -0.35
C LYS A 165 -22.87 27.05 0.85
N ARG A 166 -21.57 26.90 1.11
CA ARG A 166 -20.91 27.42 2.31
C ARG A 166 -19.53 28.00 1.94
N PRO A 167 -19.49 29.07 1.12
CA PRO A 167 -18.24 29.65 0.61
C PRO A 167 -17.29 30.14 1.72
N GLU A 168 -17.81 30.47 2.90
CA GLU A 168 -17.06 30.91 4.07
C GLU A 168 -16.17 29.81 4.71
N LEU A 169 -16.40 28.54 4.38
CA LEU A 169 -15.59 27.44 4.88
C LEU A 169 -14.27 27.26 4.11
N PHE A 170 -13.99 28.14 3.16
CA PHE A 170 -12.86 27.98 2.24
C PHE A 170 -11.99 29.23 2.20
N PHE A 171 -10.70 29.00 2.07
CA PHE A 171 -9.79 30.02 1.55
C PHE A 171 -9.41 29.72 0.10
N THR A 172 -8.93 30.77 -0.60
CA THR A 172 -8.39 30.63 -1.96
C THR A 172 -6.87 30.72 -1.91
N TYR A 173 -6.19 29.75 -2.53
CA TYR A 173 -4.73 29.72 -2.64
C TYR A 173 -4.34 29.39 -4.08
N ALA A 174 -3.51 30.21 -4.70
CA ALA A 174 -3.11 30.09 -6.12
C ALA A 174 -4.34 29.86 -7.05
N GLY A 175 -5.44 30.56 -6.77
CA GLY A 175 -6.69 30.47 -7.53
C GLY A 175 -7.56 29.24 -7.24
N LYS A 176 -7.11 28.31 -6.42
CA LYS A 176 -7.86 27.09 -6.06
C LYS A 176 -8.51 27.25 -4.69
N LYS A 177 -9.72 26.72 -4.53
CA LYS A 177 -10.38 26.69 -3.22
C LYS A 177 -10.00 25.45 -2.43
N GLN A 178 -9.73 25.65 -1.16
CA GLN A 178 -9.48 24.60 -0.17
C GLN A 178 -10.31 24.87 1.07
N PHE A 179 -10.81 23.83 1.71
CA PHE A 179 -11.38 23.95 3.04
C PHE A 179 -10.34 24.54 3.99
N ASP A 180 -10.78 25.44 4.87
CA ASP A 180 -9.93 26.02 5.91
C ASP A 180 -9.84 25.07 7.11
N PRO A 181 -8.68 24.41 7.35
CA PRO A 181 -8.55 23.43 8.45
C PRO A 181 -8.71 24.05 9.84
N GLY A 182 -8.60 25.37 9.94
CA GLY A 182 -8.75 26.10 11.20
C GLY A 182 -10.20 26.31 11.64
N ILE A 183 -11.17 26.07 10.76
CA ILE A 183 -12.59 26.17 11.08
C ILE A 183 -13.09 24.85 11.69
N PRO A 184 -13.55 24.82 12.96
CA PRO A 184 -14.01 23.56 13.59
C PRO A 184 -15.09 22.83 12.79
N GLU A 185 -16.05 23.55 12.22
CA GLU A 185 -17.12 22.99 11.37
C GLU A 185 -16.57 22.26 10.13
N VAL A 186 -15.45 22.71 9.57
CA VAL A 186 -14.77 22.02 8.45
C VAL A 186 -14.29 20.64 8.90
N ARG A 187 -13.69 20.53 10.08
CA ARG A 187 -13.24 19.25 10.62
C ARG A 187 -14.42 18.30 10.82
N GLU A 188 -15.49 18.76 11.47
CA GLU A 188 -16.71 17.98 11.68
C GLU A 188 -17.31 17.51 10.34
N TYR A 189 -17.37 18.40 9.34
CA TYR A 189 -17.88 18.06 8.02
C TYR A 189 -17.05 16.97 7.34
N ILE A 190 -15.71 17.08 7.36
CA ILE A 190 -14.81 16.09 6.74
C ILE A 190 -14.94 14.74 7.45
N VAL A 191 -15.02 14.72 8.78
CA VAL A 191 -15.26 13.49 9.54
C VAL A 191 -16.55 12.82 9.08
N GLN A 192 -17.64 13.57 8.91
CA GLN A 192 -18.91 13.02 8.44
C GLN A 192 -18.82 12.47 7.01
N VAL A 193 -18.11 13.16 6.10
CA VAL A 193 -17.87 12.66 4.72
C VAL A 193 -17.17 11.31 4.73
N ILE A 194 -16.15 11.15 5.57
CA ILE A 194 -15.41 9.88 5.69
C ILE A 194 -16.31 8.79 6.30
N LEU A 195 -17.09 9.15 7.33
CA LEU A 195 -18.01 8.23 7.98
C LEU A 195 -19.15 7.74 7.07
N ASP A 196 -19.55 8.52 6.06
CA ASP A 196 -20.49 8.05 5.04
C ASP A 196 -19.95 6.81 4.31
N VAL A 197 -18.64 6.79 4.02
CA VAL A 197 -17.99 5.63 3.40
C VAL A 197 -17.78 4.51 4.42
N VAL A 198 -17.27 4.79 5.59
CA VAL A 198 -17.04 3.78 6.64
C VAL A 198 -18.33 3.02 6.97
N LYS A 199 -19.44 3.75 7.16
CA LYS A 199 -20.75 3.15 7.49
C LYS A 199 -21.44 2.49 6.31
N GLY A 200 -21.31 3.12 5.13
CA GLY A 200 -22.08 2.75 3.94
C GLY A 200 -21.47 1.64 3.11
N TYR A 201 -20.19 1.36 3.22
CA TYR A 201 -19.44 0.46 2.34
C TYR A 201 -18.56 -0.51 3.13
N ASP A 202 -18.18 -1.59 2.47
CA ASP A 202 -17.35 -2.65 3.03
C ASP A 202 -15.85 -2.46 2.69
N VAL A 203 -15.35 -1.23 2.89
CA VAL A 203 -13.93 -0.91 2.67
C VAL A 203 -13.04 -1.56 3.72
N ASP A 204 -11.80 -1.94 3.33
CA ASP A 204 -10.79 -2.45 4.25
C ASP A 204 -10.01 -1.33 4.93
N GLY A 205 -9.98 -0.14 4.33
CA GLY A 205 -9.30 1.01 4.90
C GLY A 205 -9.73 2.36 4.33
N ILE A 206 -9.40 3.40 5.10
CA ILE A 206 -9.45 4.81 4.70
C ILE A 206 -8.00 5.27 4.51
N HIS A 207 -7.75 5.97 3.42
CA HIS A 207 -6.41 6.42 3.04
C HIS A 207 -6.39 7.90 2.69
N PHE A 208 -5.42 8.64 3.22
CA PHE A 208 -5.13 10.02 2.83
C PHE A 208 -3.79 10.11 2.14
N ASP A 209 -3.65 11.09 1.25
CA ASP A 209 -2.35 11.52 0.70
C ASP A 209 -1.72 12.66 1.54
N ASP A 210 -0.83 13.43 0.95
CA ASP A 210 -0.06 14.50 1.58
C ASP A 210 -0.68 15.89 1.43
N TYR A 211 -1.84 16.03 0.79
CA TYR A 211 -2.48 17.32 0.53
C TYR A 211 -3.33 17.81 1.73
N PHE A 212 -2.66 18.18 2.84
CA PHE A 212 -3.30 18.83 3.99
C PHE A 212 -3.39 20.34 3.74
N TYR A 213 -2.35 21.11 4.03
CA TYR A 213 -2.23 22.47 3.53
C TYR A 213 -1.62 22.46 2.12
N PRO A 214 -1.83 23.53 1.32
CA PRO A 214 -1.30 23.56 -0.04
C PRO A 214 0.22 23.64 -0.08
N TYR A 215 0.83 22.98 -1.07
CA TYR A 215 2.24 23.17 -1.38
C TYR A 215 2.55 24.63 -1.66
N LYS A 216 3.72 25.10 -1.20
CA LYS A 216 4.14 26.48 -1.36
C LYS A 216 4.23 26.87 -2.83
N VAL A 217 3.58 27.98 -3.18
CA VAL A 217 3.68 28.66 -4.45
C VAL A 217 4.30 30.03 -4.20
N GLU A 218 5.36 30.36 -4.97
CA GLU A 218 6.06 31.64 -4.80
C GLU A 218 5.08 32.82 -4.93
N GLY A 219 5.22 33.82 -4.06
CA GLY A 219 4.35 34.98 -4.02
C GLY A 219 2.96 34.73 -3.43
N GLN A 220 2.58 33.49 -3.12
CA GLN A 220 1.28 33.17 -2.51
C GLN A 220 1.39 33.02 -0.99
N ARG A 221 0.33 33.43 -0.29
CA ARG A 221 0.19 33.24 1.16
C ARG A 221 -1.14 32.54 1.46
N ILE A 222 -1.14 31.68 2.45
CA ILE A 222 -2.37 31.05 2.95
C ILE A 222 -3.18 32.15 3.65
N ASN A 223 -4.43 32.30 3.25
CA ASN A 223 -5.31 33.35 3.76
C ASN A 223 -6.21 32.82 4.90
N ASP A 224 -5.57 32.41 6.00
CA ASP A 224 -6.22 31.85 7.19
C ASP A 224 -5.98 32.67 8.48
N LYS A 225 -5.41 33.89 8.35
CA LYS A 225 -5.12 34.76 9.50
C LYS A 225 -6.35 35.12 10.30
N ALA A 226 -7.45 35.50 9.62
CA ALA A 226 -8.71 35.83 10.29
C ALA A 226 -9.31 34.61 11.03
N THR A 227 -9.12 33.40 10.47
CA THR A 227 -9.53 32.17 11.12
C THR A 227 -8.70 31.90 12.37
N PHE A 228 -7.38 32.13 12.30
CA PHE A 228 -6.48 32.02 13.46
C PHE A 228 -6.86 33.00 14.57
N GLU A 229 -7.14 34.28 14.24
CA GLU A 229 -7.60 35.28 15.19
C GLU A 229 -8.93 34.91 15.87
N LYS A 230 -9.83 34.25 15.12
CA LYS A 230 -11.14 33.82 15.64
C LYS A 230 -11.05 32.52 16.48
N TYR A 231 -10.18 31.59 16.10
CA TYR A 231 -10.05 30.26 16.73
C TYR A 231 -8.60 29.93 17.10
N PRO A 232 -7.95 30.74 17.95
CA PRO A 232 -6.51 30.56 18.25
C PRO A 232 -6.21 29.31 19.05
N ASN A 233 -7.19 28.74 19.77
CA ASN A 233 -7.05 27.50 20.55
C ASN A 233 -5.84 27.52 21.52
N GLY A 234 -5.45 28.71 22.02
CA GLY A 234 -4.30 28.89 22.91
C GLY A 234 -2.94 28.99 22.22
N PHE A 235 -2.87 28.88 20.90
CA PHE A 235 -1.63 29.06 20.14
C PHE A 235 -1.32 30.53 19.89
N THR A 236 -0.04 30.87 19.93
CA THR A 236 0.50 32.19 19.56
C THR A 236 1.23 32.17 18.21
N ASP A 237 1.75 31.00 17.80
CA ASP A 237 2.35 30.78 16.48
C ASP A 237 1.33 30.17 15.53
N ILE A 238 1.12 30.78 14.37
CA ILE A 238 0.15 30.33 13.37
C ILE A 238 0.52 28.99 12.73
N ASN A 239 1.81 28.65 12.64
CA ASN A 239 2.25 27.40 12.03
C ASN A 239 2.03 26.22 12.99
N ASP A 240 2.22 26.44 14.30
CA ASP A 240 1.86 25.45 15.32
C ASP A 240 0.34 25.23 15.36
N TRP A 241 -0.43 26.29 15.24
CA TRP A 241 -1.88 26.22 15.13
C TRP A 241 -2.34 25.45 13.88
N ARG A 242 -1.74 25.69 12.72
CA ARG A 242 -2.03 24.95 11.48
C ARG A 242 -1.77 23.45 11.66
N ARG A 243 -0.61 23.08 12.23
CA ARG A 243 -0.28 21.67 12.54
C ARG A 243 -1.29 21.06 13.49
N ASN A 244 -1.67 21.80 14.52
CA ASN A 244 -2.66 21.31 15.47
C ASN A 244 -4.03 21.06 14.81
N ASN A 245 -4.48 21.89 13.89
CA ASN A 245 -5.74 21.69 13.19
C ASN A 245 -5.75 20.39 12.38
N VAL A 246 -4.63 20.07 11.72
CA VAL A 246 -4.47 18.78 11.02
C VAL A 246 -4.40 17.61 12.01
N ASN A 247 -3.65 17.75 13.11
CA ASN A 247 -3.57 16.74 14.17
C ASN A 247 -4.95 16.41 14.76
N LEU A 248 -5.79 17.43 15.00
CA LEU A 248 -7.15 17.24 15.50
C LEU A 248 -8.01 16.43 14.52
N LEU A 249 -7.92 16.70 13.20
CA LEU A 249 -8.64 15.92 12.21
C LEU A 249 -8.19 14.46 12.19
N VAL A 250 -6.87 14.22 12.17
CA VAL A 250 -6.32 12.85 12.13
C VAL A 250 -6.73 12.06 13.37
N LYS A 251 -6.63 12.66 14.56
CA LYS A 251 -7.06 12.01 15.81
C LYS A 251 -8.56 11.71 15.81
N GLU A 252 -9.39 12.67 15.47
CA GLU A 252 -10.86 12.51 15.48
C GLU A 252 -11.32 11.46 14.46
N LEU A 253 -10.64 11.37 13.31
CA LEU A 253 -10.91 10.33 12.32
C LEU A 253 -10.54 8.94 12.83
N ASN A 254 -9.35 8.78 13.42
CA ASN A 254 -8.97 7.51 14.04
C ASN A 254 -10.03 7.02 15.02
N ASP A 255 -10.40 7.90 15.96
CA ASP A 255 -11.36 7.55 17.00
C ASP A 255 -12.74 7.21 16.42
N SER A 256 -13.19 8.00 15.42
CA SER A 256 -14.51 7.83 14.79
C SER A 256 -14.58 6.60 13.90
N ILE A 257 -13.54 6.31 13.11
CA ILE A 257 -13.49 5.14 12.23
C ILE A 257 -13.59 3.87 13.07
N HIS A 258 -12.72 3.72 14.08
CA HIS A 258 -12.65 2.51 14.90
C HIS A 258 -13.86 2.36 15.85
N PHE A 259 -14.49 3.47 16.25
CA PHE A 259 -15.77 3.40 16.97
C PHE A 259 -16.88 2.76 16.12
N HIS A 260 -16.92 3.05 14.80
CA HIS A 260 -17.96 2.53 13.91
C HIS A 260 -17.63 1.16 13.31
N LYS A 261 -16.38 0.96 12.90
CA LYS A 261 -15.89 -0.31 12.36
C LYS A 261 -14.43 -0.53 12.75
N LYS A 262 -14.22 -1.27 13.83
CA LYS A 262 -12.89 -1.52 14.40
C LYS A 262 -11.88 -2.07 13.40
N TYR A 263 -12.33 -2.86 12.42
CA TYR A 263 -11.49 -3.48 11.40
C TYR A 263 -11.11 -2.58 10.22
N VAL A 264 -11.72 -1.39 10.07
CA VAL A 264 -11.38 -0.48 8.97
C VAL A 264 -10.08 0.24 9.33
N LYS A 265 -9.04 -0.04 8.58
CA LYS A 265 -7.70 0.52 8.76
C LYS A 265 -7.70 2.01 8.41
N PHE A 266 -6.98 2.82 9.16
CA PHE A 266 -6.75 4.22 8.82
C PHE A 266 -5.28 4.47 8.53
N GLY A 267 -4.94 4.96 7.34
CA GLY A 267 -3.57 5.23 6.95
C GLY A 267 -3.39 6.51 6.16
N ILE A 268 -2.18 7.05 6.23
CA ILE A 268 -1.81 8.31 5.58
C ILE A 268 -0.51 8.13 4.81
N SER A 269 -0.46 8.73 3.61
CA SER A 269 0.71 8.80 2.74
C SER A 269 1.26 10.22 2.73
N PRO A 270 2.05 10.62 3.74
CA PRO A 270 2.63 11.97 3.79
C PRO A 270 3.78 12.10 2.80
N PHE A 271 4.25 13.34 2.56
CA PHE A 271 5.50 13.58 1.87
C PHE A 271 6.66 12.84 2.56
N GLY A 272 7.64 12.34 1.79
CA GLY A 272 8.66 11.40 2.27
C GLY A 272 9.56 11.90 3.41
N ILE A 273 9.78 13.22 3.51
CA ILE A 273 10.60 13.86 4.56
C ILE A 273 9.67 14.45 5.63
N TRP A 274 9.75 13.96 6.87
CA TRP A 274 9.07 14.60 8.00
C TRP A 274 9.72 15.93 8.36
N ARG A 275 10.99 15.92 8.75
CA ARG A 275 11.87 17.08 8.99
C ARG A 275 13.31 16.73 8.60
N ASN A 276 14.10 17.73 8.24
CA ASN A 276 15.53 17.55 8.01
C ASN A 276 16.30 17.59 9.35
N SER A 277 17.38 16.85 9.46
CA SER A 277 18.24 16.86 10.67
C SER A 277 18.89 18.22 10.97
N SER A 278 18.98 19.10 9.97
CA SER A 278 19.38 20.49 10.15
C SER A 278 18.33 21.38 10.82
N GLU A 279 17.05 20.96 10.79
CA GLU A 279 15.92 21.68 11.39
C GLU A 279 15.54 21.11 12.76
N ASP A 280 15.74 19.81 12.95
CA ASP A 280 15.39 19.08 14.17
C ASP A 280 16.31 17.87 14.33
N THR A 281 16.85 17.66 15.52
CA THR A 281 17.74 16.52 15.82
C THR A 281 17.07 15.15 15.64
N LEU A 282 15.73 15.08 15.67
CA LEU A 282 14.94 13.89 15.36
C LEU A 282 14.68 13.72 13.86
N GLY A 283 15.05 14.68 13.03
CA GLY A 283 14.85 14.65 11.58
C GLY A 283 15.74 13.66 10.84
N SER A 284 15.42 13.41 9.58
CA SER A 284 16.23 12.57 8.69
C SER A 284 17.46 13.34 8.15
N ALA A 285 18.52 12.60 7.79
CA ALA A 285 19.72 13.17 7.14
C ALA A 285 19.42 13.56 5.68
N THR A 286 18.55 14.54 5.52
CA THR A 286 18.04 15.06 4.24
C THR A 286 18.11 16.58 4.22
N SER A 287 17.88 17.20 3.05
CA SER A 287 17.85 18.65 2.86
C SER A 287 16.79 19.08 1.83
N GLY A 288 15.62 18.45 1.89
CA GLY A 288 14.50 18.74 0.99
C GLY A 288 13.33 19.45 1.69
N LEU A 289 12.24 19.67 0.94
CA LEU A 289 10.96 20.07 1.51
C LEU A 289 10.57 19.09 2.60
N SER A 290 10.07 19.60 3.74
CA SER A 290 9.56 18.76 4.82
C SER A 290 8.05 18.94 5.01
N ASN A 291 7.34 17.84 5.32
CA ASN A 291 5.90 17.92 5.51
C ASN A 291 5.50 18.71 6.77
N TYR A 292 6.33 18.67 7.81
CA TYR A 292 6.13 19.39 9.05
C TYR A 292 6.13 20.92 8.85
N ALA A 293 7.11 21.43 8.08
CA ALA A 293 7.29 22.87 7.89
C ALA A 293 6.39 23.45 6.78
N GLU A 294 6.26 22.73 5.66
CA GLU A 294 5.62 23.25 4.46
C GLU A 294 4.13 22.85 4.32
N LEU A 295 3.78 21.63 4.78
CA LEU A 295 2.42 21.09 4.67
C LEU A 295 1.69 21.08 6.02
N PHE A 296 2.36 21.55 7.08
CA PHE A 296 1.84 21.56 8.45
C PHE A 296 1.32 20.19 8.91
N ALA A 297 2.00 19.12 8.50
CA ALA A 297 1.65 17.74 8.73
C ALA A 297 2.68 17.08 9.66
N ASP A 298 2.31 16.89 10.93
CA ASP A 298 3.18 16.22 11.91
C ASP A 298 2.99 14.71 11.88
N SER A 299 3.36 14.11 10.76
CA SER A 299 3.13 12.69 10.49
C SER A 299 3.86 11.74 11.45
N ARG A 300 5.01 12.15 12.01
CA ARG A 300 5.70 11.38 13.04
C ARG A 300 4.87 11.30 14.33
N LYS A 301 4.25 12.41 14.74
CA LYS A 301 3.34 12.46 15.89
C LYS A 301 2.16 11.52 15.70
N TRP A 302 1.54 11.47 14.52
CA TRP A 302 0.37 10.62 14.29
C TRP A 302 0.69 9.14 14.48
N VAL A 303 1.88 8.70 14.07
CA VAL A 303 2.34 7.32 14.29
C VAL A 303 2.66 7.10 15.78
N GLN A 304 3.36 8.03 16.41
CA GLN A 304 3.76 7.95 17.82
C GLN A 304 2.55 7.86 18.77
N GLU A 305 1.51 8.65 18.49
CA GLU A 305 0.27 8.68 19.27
C GLU A 305 -0.70 7.52 18.89
N GLY A 306 -0.36 6.74 17.87
CA GLY A 306 -1.19 5.64 17.38
C GLY A 306 -2.49 6.08 16.69
N TRP A 307 -2.51 7.31 16.11
CA TRP A 307 -3.68 7.84 15.39
C TRP A 307 -3.79 7.35 13.95
N VAL A 308 -2.87 6.52 13.52
CA VAL A 308 -2.91 5.82 12.24
C VAL A 308 -2.53 4.36 12.44
N ASP A 309 -3.09 3.46 11.64
CA ASP A 309 -2.73 2.04 11.66
C ASP A 309 -1.51 1.76 10.80
N TYR A 310 -1.34 2.55 9.75
CA TYR A 310 -0.14 2.51 8.92
C TYR A 310 0.23 3.90 8.43
N ILE A 311 1.53 4.09 8.23
CA ILE A 311 2.09 5.25 7.55
C ILE A 311 2.73 4.79 6.24
N ASN A 312 2.51 5.56 5.16
CA ASN A 312 2.97 5.23 3.81
C ASN A 312 3.69 6.43 3.18
N PRO A 313 4.87 6.85 3.70
CA PRO A 313 5.56 8.02 3.20
C PRO A 313 5.91 7.88 1.71
N GLN A 314 5.68 8.94 0.93
CA GLN A 314 5.98 9.03 -0.50
C GLN A 314 7.48 9.23 -0.71
N ILE A 315 8.25 8.14 -0.69
CA ILE A 315 9.70 8.16 -0.92
C ILE A 315 9.96 8.04 -2.43
N TYR A 316 9.58 9.09 -3.17
CA TYR A 316 9.69 9.15 -4.63
C TYR A 316 11.09 9.56 -5.10
N PHE A 317 12.12 8.97 -4.46
CA PHE A 317 13.52 9.29 -4.68
C PHE A 317 14.31 8.04 -5.07
N SER A 318 15.40 8.23 -5.82
CA SER A 318 16.36 7.16 -6.09
C SER A 318 17.31 6.96 -4.90
N PHE A 319 18.06 5.85 -4.90
CA PHE A 319 19.13 5.66 -3.91
C PHE A 319 20.22 6.73 -4.01
N THR A 320 20.41 7.30 -5.19
CA THR A 320 21.49 8.28 -5.47
C THR A 320 21.04 9.74 -5.36
N ARG A 321 19.80 10.00 -4.98
CA ARG A 321 19.29 11.37 -4.80
C ARG A 321 19.95 12.05 -3.61
N ARG A 322 20.86 12.99 -3.83
CA ARG A 322 21.70 13.59 -2.78
C ARG A 322 20.91 14.23 -1.64
N VAL A 323 19.85 14.97 -1.95
CA VAL A 323 19.04 15.71 -0.96
C VAL A 323 18.10 14.82 -0.15
N ALA A 324 17.77 13.63 -0.67
CA ALA A 324 16.83 12.71 -0.05
C ALA A 324 17.06 11.27 -0.58
N PRO A 325 18.16 10.58 -0.19
CA PRO A 325 18.40 9.21 -0.64
C PRO A 325 17.31 8.27 -0.17
N PHE A 326 16.85 7.38 -1.05
CA PHE A 326 15.80 6.41 -0.74
C PHE A 326 16.09 5.61 0.55
N GLY A 327 17.29 5.01 0.64
CA GLY A 327 17.68 4.20 1.80
C GLY A 327 17.67 5.01 3.11
N THR A 328 18.19 6.23 3.09
CA THR A 328 18.19 7.12 4.26
C THR A 328 16.79 7.37 4.81
N LEU A 329 15.81 7.57 3.93
CA LEU A 329 14.43 7.80 4.34
C LEU A 329 13.75 6.52 4.81
N VAL A 330 13.96 5.38 4.15
CA VAL A 330 13.45 4.08 4.60
C VAL A 330 13.97 3.76 5.99
N ASP A 331 15.26 3.92 6.24
CA ASP A 331 15.89 3.64 7.54
C ASP A 331 15.37 4.60 8.62
N TRP A 332 15.21 5.89 8.29
CA TRP A 332 14.66 6.87 9.22
C TRP A 332 13.21 6.50 9.61
N TRP A 333 12.33 6.24 8.63
CA TRP A 333 10.95 5.87 8.89
C TRP A 333 10.84 4.55 9.67
N SER A 334 11.67 3.56 9.34
CA SER A 334 11.67 2.27 10.04
C SER A 334 12.03 2.39 11.54
N ASN A 335 12.81 3.43 11.90
CA ASN A 335 13.11 3.74 13.30
C ASN A 335 12.05 4.62 13.99
N ASN A 336 11.01 5.06 13.25
CA ASN A 336 9.94 5.92 13.75
C ASN A 336 8.53 5.32 13.53
N THR A 337 8.41 3.99 13.58
CA THR A 337 7.13 3.29 13.38
C THR A 337 6.28 3.21 14.65
N PHE A 338 6.88 3.27 15.82
CA PHE A 338 6.21 3.19 17.14
C PHE A 338 5.17 2.04 17.23
N GLY A 339 5.47 0.89 16.59
CA GLY A 339 4.61 -0.28 16.58
C GLY A 339 3.46 -0.25 15.54
N ARG A 340 3.36 0.78 14.71
CA ARG A 340 2.43 0.83 13.57
C ARG A 340 3.10 0.34 12.30
N HIS A 341 2.31 -0.04 11.29
CA HIS A 341 2.87 -0.49 10.02
C HIS A 341 3.49 0.65 9.21
N LEU A 342 4.61 0.33 8.57
CA LEU A 342 5.27 1.17 7.59
C LEU A 342 5.18 0.51 6.20
N TYR A 343 4.51 1.18 5.28
CA TYR A 343 4.56 0.87 3.86
C TYR A 343 5.34 1.96 3.16
N ILE A 344 6.08 1.64 2.11
CA ILE A 344 6.88 2.63 1.38
C ILE A 344 6.20 2.99 0.08
N GLY A 345 5.87 4.27 -0.07
CA GLY A 345 5.37 4.84 -1.31
C GLY A 345 6.49 4.93 -2.35
N GLN A 346 6.31 4.30 -3.51
CA GLN A 346 7.32 4.23 -4.58
C GLN A 346 6.80 4.86 -5.87
N ALA A 347 7.70 5.55 -6.59
CA ALA A 347 7.38 6.31 -7.79
C ALA A 347 7.49 5.47 -9.06
N ALA A 348 6.54 4.58 -9.32
CA ALA A 348 6.52 3.80 -10.56
C ALA A 348 6.49 4.68 -11.82
N TYR A 349 5.90 5.88 -11.76
CA TYR A 349 5.82 6.83 -12.86
C TYR A 349 7.17 7.45 -13.27
N LEU A 350 8.19 7.39 -12.39
CA LEU A 350 9.53 7.91 -12.69
C LEU A 350 10.40 6.93 -13.50
N VAL A 351 10.02 5.66 -13.57
CA VAL A 351 10.75 4.67 -14.37
C VAL A 351 10.83 5.14 -15.82
N ASN A 352 12.01 5.01 -16.43
CA ASN A 352 12.34 5.52 -17.77
C ASN A 352 12.28 7.05 -17.94
N GLN A 353 12.14 7.83 -16.85
CA GLN A 353 12.26 9.27 -16.91
C GLN A 353 13.73 9.70 -17.05
N ARG A 354 13.95 10.81 -17.80
CA ARG A 354 15.31 11.29 -18.08
C ARG A 354 15.92 12.17 -16.97
N MET A 355 15.16 12.53 -15.96
CA MET A 355 15.56 13.50 -14.94
C MET A 355 16.74 13.02 -14.08
N GLU A 356 16.77 11.72 -13.72
CA GLU A 356 17.87 11.11 -12.98
C GLU A 356 18.33 9.83 -13.68
N ALA A 357 19.65 9.57 -13.72
CA ALA A 357 20.20 8.38 -14.36
C ALA A 357 19.68 7.08 -13.75
N ALA A 358 19.46 7.06 -12.43
CA ALA A 358 18.96 5.91 -11.70
C ALA A 358 17.58 5.44 -12.18
N TRP A 359 16.69 6.36 -12.57
CA TRP A 359 15.34 6.02 -13.06
C TRP A 359 15.31 5.49 -14.50
N ARG A 360 16.44 5.58 -15.24
CA ARG A 360 16.56 4.94 -16.55
C ARG A 360 16.73 3.42 -16.48
N LEU A 361 17.08 2.90 -15.30
CA LEU A 361 17.29 1.49 -15.06
C LEU A 361 15.96 0.84 -14.65
N PRO A 362 15.54 -0.25 -15.32
CA PRO A 362 14.33 -0.98 -14.95
C PRO A 362 14.45 -1.68 -13.60
N THR A 363 15.67 -1.79 -13.06
CA THR A 363 15.98 -2.43 -11.77
C THR A 363 15.70 -1.54 -10.57
N GLN A 364 15.50 -0.22 -10.75
CA GLN A 364 15.35 0.71 -9.62
C GLN A 364 14.22 0.30 -8.65
N ILE A 365 13.03 -0.03 -9.16
CA ILE A 365 11.91 -0.50 -8.33
C ILE A 365 12.20 -1.88 -7.70
N PRO A 366 12.63 -2.92 -8.44
CA PRO A 366 13.04 -4.19 -7.85
C PRO A 366 14.12 -4.07 -6.75
N GLU A 367 15.12 -3.22 -6.94
CA GLU A 367 16.17 -2.97 -5.94
C GLU A 367 15.60 -2.30 -4.68
N GLN A 368 14.68 -1.35 -4.82
CA GLN A 368 13.97 -0.73 -3.71
C GLN A 368 13.17 -1.76 -2.92
N VAL A 369 12.46 -2.67 -3.58
CA VAL A 369 11.72 -3.75 -2.91
C VAL A 369 12.67 -4.70 -2.16
N ARG A 370 13.81 -5.08 -2.75
CA ARG A 370 14.81 -5.91 -2.06
C ARG A 370 15.37 -5.21 -0.82
N TYR A 371 15.64 -3.90 -0.92
CA TYR A 371 16.10 -3.09 0.22
C TYR A 371 15.06 -3.09 1.35
N ILE A 372 13.81 -2.83 1.03
CA ILE A 372 12.68 -2.83 1.96
C ILE A 372 12.55 -4.18 2.66
N ARG A 373 12.61 -5.29 1.92
CA ARG A 373 12.50 -6.66 2.47
C ARG A 373 13.63 -7.05 3.42
N ASN A 374 14.77 -6.36 3.37
CA ASN A 374 15.85 -6.55 4.33
C ASN A 374 15.62 -5.86 5.67
N ASN A 375 14.59 -5.01 5.77
CA ASN A 375 14.21 -4.29 6.98
C ASN A 375 12.89 -4.86 7.52
N ASN A 376 12.94 -5.59 8.64
CA ASN A 376 11.77 -6.24 9.24
C ASN A 376 10.73 -5.28 9.84
N ARG A 377 11.05 -3.98 9.94
CA ARG A 377 10.13 -2.92 10.38
C ARG A 377 9.35 -2.30 9.22
N VAL A 378 9.57 -2.77 7.98
CA VAL A 378 8.81 -2.34 6.80
C VAL A 378 7.95 -3.50 6.33
N GLN A 379 6.64 -3.31 6.29
CA GLN A 379 5.68 -4.37 5.97
C GLN A 379 5.24 -4.38 4.50
N GLY A 380 5.75 -3.47 3.67
CA GLY A 380 5.42 -3.51 2.24
C GLY A 380 5.61 -2.22 1.47
N SER A 381 5.00 -2.18 0.30
CA SER A 381 5.15 -1.11 -0.70
C SER A 381 3.81 -0.71 -1.29
N VAL A 382 3.71 0.57 -1.69
CA VAL A 382 2.58 1.08 -2.49
C VAL A 382 3.14 1.87 -3.67
N TYR A 383 2.61 1.67 -4.87
CA TYR A 383 3.16 2.23 -6.10
C TYR A 383 2.27 3.32 -6.70
N PHE A 384 2.83 4.49 -6.95
CA PHE A 384 2.15 5.55 -7.69
C PHE A 384 2.61 5.56 -9.15
N SER A 385 1.74 5.28 -10.11
CA SER A 385 0.37 4.88 -10.02
C SER A 385 0.07 3.68 -10.95
N SER A 386 -1.15 3.18 -10.93
CA SER A 386 -1.63 2.04 -11.72
C SER A 386 -1.24 2.10 -13.20
N LYS A 387 -1.49 3.22 -13.88
CA LYS A 387 -1.20 3.41 -15.30
C LYS A 387 0.29 3.21 -15.65
N SER A 388 1.18 3.46 -14.69
CA SER A 388 2.61 3.29 -14.91
C SER A 388 2.98 1.86 -15.29
N PHE A 389 2.32 0.86 -14.72
CA PHE A 389 2.58 -0.56 -14.98
C PHE A 389 2.14 -1.03 -16.37
N SER A 390 1.23 -0.32 -17.03
CA SER A 390 0.88 -0.56 -18.44
C SER A 390 1.70 0.28 -19.42
N THR A 391 2.50 1.23 -18.92
CA THR A 391 3.29 2.18 -19.70
C THR A 391 4.77 2.12 -19.37
N VAL A 392 5.29 3.09 -18.62
CA VAL A 392 6.73 3.30 -18.37
C VAL A 392 7.37 2.26 -17.44
N ALA A 393 6.62 1.68 -16.52
CA ALA A 393 7.10 0.72 -15.52
C ALA A 393 6.75 -0.74 -15.85
N ARG A 394 6.42 -1.08 -17.10
CA ARG A 394 6.06 -2.45 -17.49
C ARG A 394 7.13 -3.47 -17.10
N ALA A 395 8.39 -3.21 -17.43
CA ALA A 395 9.50 -4.09 -17.07
C ALA A 395 9.69 -4.27 -15.56
N ALA A 396 9.41 -3.23 -14.76
CA ALA A 396 9.38 -3.35 -13.30
C ALA A 396 8.23 -4.26 -12.85
N GLY A 397 7.04 -4.13 -13.45
CA GLY A 397 5.90 -5.02 -13.21
C GLY A 397 6.22 -6.47 -13.53
N ASP A 398 6.88 -6.74 -14.66
CA ASP A 398 7.34 -8.09 -15.03
C ASP A 398 8.33 -8.66 -14.00
N SER A 399 9.25 -7.83 -13.48
CA SER A 399 10.18 -8.24 -12.42
C SER A 399 9.46 -8.54 -11.11
N LEU A 400 8.43 -7.76 -10.74
CA LEU A 400 7.61 -8.07 -9.57
C LEU A 400 6.89 -9.41 -9.76
N LYS A 401 6.17 -9.57 -10.86
CA LYS A 401 5.39 -10.77 -11.18
C LYS A 401 6.23 -12.05 -11.21
N ASN A 402 7.39 -12.01 -11.87
CA ASN A 402 8.17 -13.22 -12.16
C ASN A 402 9.20 -13.56 -11.07
N ASP A 403 9.54 -12.60 -10.18
CA ASP A 403 10.55 -12.77 -9.11
C ASP A 403 9.95 -12.40 -7.74
N LEU A 404 9.87 -11.10 -7.45
CA LEU A 404 9.63 -10.61 -6.08
C LEU A 404 8.22 -10.93 -5.56
N TYR A 405 7.21 -10.86 -6.40
CA TYR A 405 5.80 -11.11 -6.06
C TYR A 405 5.24 -12.36 -6.75
N LYS A 406 6.13 -13.27 -7.16
CA LYS A 406 5.78 -14.52 -7.84
C LYS A 406 4.74 -15.33 -7.08
N TYR A 407 4.83 -15.35 -5.77
CA TYR A 407 3.90 -16.07 -4.91
C TYR A 407 2.93 -15.09 -4.24
N PRO A 408 1.66 -15.49 -4.02
CA PRO A 408 0.69 -14.68 -3.31
C PRO A 408 1.18 -14.30 -1.91
N ALA A 409 0.68 -13.19 -1.38
CA ALA A 409 0.91 -12.82 0.00
C ALA A 409 -0.38 -12.27 0.63
N LEU A 410 -0.59 -12.58 1.90
CA LEU A 410 -1.61 -11.96 2.73
C LEU A 410 -1.14 -10.55 3.15
N PRO A 411 -2.06 -9.61 3.37
CA PRO A 411 -1.74 -8.37 4.10
C PRO A 411 -1.16 -8.68 5.48
N PRO A 412 -0.31 -7.80 6.02
CA PRO A 412 0.22 -7.93 7.38
C PRO A 412 -0.88 -7.83 8.44
N GLN A 413 -0.75 -8.57 9.54
CA GLN A 413 -1.66 -8.53 10.68
C GLN A 413 -1.49 -7.23 11.47
N MET A 414 -2.58 -6.71 12.02
CA MET A 414 -2.60 -5.50 12.87
C MET A 414 -3.08 -5.84 14.29
N PRO A 415 -2.23 -6.41 15.15
CA PRO A 415 -2.64 -6.94 16.45
C PRO A 415 -3.20 -5.86 17.39
N TRP A 416 -2.85 -4.58 17.19
CA TRP A 416 -3.45 -3.48 17.97
C TRP A 416 -4.93 -3.22 17.63
N LEU A 417 -5.44 -3.74 16.50
CA LEU A 417 -6.87 -3.68 16.14
C LEU A 417 -7.58 -4.96 16.57
N ASP A 418 -6.99 -6.13 16.26
CA ASP A 418 -7.50 -7.43 16.65
C ASP A 418 -6.41 -8.51 16.61
N GLU A 419 -6.36 -9.36 17.65
CA GLU A 419 -5.47 -10.52 17.73
C GLU A 419 -6.25 -11.84 17.69
N THR A 420 -7.59 -11.81 17.71
CA THR A 420 -8.41 -13.00 17.71
C THR A 420 -8.39 -13.65 16.34
N VAL A 421 -7.98 -14.90 16.27
CA VAL A 421 -8.01 -15.64 15.01
C VAL A 421 -9.36 -16.34 14.85
N PRO A 422 -9.88 -16.48 13.62
CA PRO A 422 -11.10 -17.25 13.37
C PRO A 422 -10.90 -18.74 13.69
N ASN A 423 -12.00 -19.45 13.94
CA ASN A 423 -11.96 -20.91 14.04
C ASN A 423 -11.61 -21.54 12.69
N GLN A 424 -10.98 -22.73 12.72
CA GLN A 424 -10.59 -23.46 11.51
C GLN A 424 -11.82 -23.98 10.73
N PRO A 425 -11.75 -24.02 9.38
CA PRO A 425 -12.77 -24.69 8.56
C PRO A 425 -12.90 -26.17 8.90
N GLN A 426 -14.13 -26.69 8.84
CA GLN A 426 -14.43 -28.08 9.20
C GLN A 426 -14.77 -28.91 7.97
N GLN A 427 -14.64 -30.24 8.07
CA GLN A 427 -15.11 -31.23 7.08
C GLN A 427 -14.61 -30.95 5.65
N LEU A 428 -13.32 -30.57 5.49
CA LEU A 428 -12.74 -30.43 4.15
C LEU A 428 -12.81 -31.76 3.42
N SER A 429 -13.39 -31.76 2.23
CA SER A 429 -13.47 -32.88 1.31
C SER A 429 -12.94 -32.50 -0.07
N ALA A 430 -12.52 -33.50 -0.86
CA ALA A 430 -12.06 -33.32 -2.22
C ALA A 430 -12.60 -34.42 -3.14
N ASP A 431 -13.12 -34.03 -4.30
CA ASP A 431 -13.60 -34.91 -5.37
C ASP A 431 -12.85 -34.61 -6.67
N ALA A 432 -12.24 -35.64 -7.26
CA ALA A 432 -11.60 -35.49 -8.56
C ALA A 432 -12.64 -35.68 -9.67
N LEU A 433 -12.97 -34.61 -10.36
CA LEU A 433 -13.88 -34.59 -11.49
C LEU A 433 -13.12 -34.28 -12.80
N ASN A 434 -13.87 -34.30 -13.93
CA ASN A 434 -13.25 -34.10 -15.25
C ASN A 434 -12.77 -32.67 -15.52
N ASP A 435 -13.25 -31.71 -14.73
CA ASP A 435 -12.92 -30.28 -14.83
C ASP A 435 -11.92 -29.80 -13.75
N GLY A 436 -11.48 -30.70 -12.87
CA GLY A 436 -10.52 -30.40 -11.83
C GLY A 436 -10.75 -31.13 -10.51
N VAL A 437 -10.12 -30.65 -9.45
CA VAL A 437 -10.34 -31.11 -8.09
C VAL A 437 -11.30 -30.15 -7.41
N HIS A 438 -12.49 -30.67 -7.04
CA HIS A 438 -13.52 -29.93 -6.33
C HIS A 438 -13.31 -30.06 -4.83
N LEU A 439 -13.06 -28.95 -4.17
CA LEU A 439 -12.93 -28.84 -2.72
C LEU A 439 -14.23 -28.29 -2.12
N LYS A 440 -14.63 -28.84 -0.96
CA LYS A 440 -15.76 -28.37 -0.19
C LYS A 440 -15.45 -28.47 1.29
N TRP A 441 -15.89 -27.48 2.06
CA TRP A 441 -15.71 -27.44 3.52
C TRP A 441 -16.91 -26.80 4.20
N GLU A 442 -17.02 -26.97 5.51
CA GLU A 442 -18.01 -26.27 6.31
C GLU A 442 -17.43 -24.97 6.85
N ARG A 443 -18.30 -23.95 6.90
CA ARG A 443 -17.98 -22.66 7.52
C ARG A 443 -17.61 -22.87 8.99
N PRO A 444 -16.50 -22.26 9.48
CA PRO A 444 -16.18 -22.34 10.89
C PRO A 444 -17.25 -21.66 11.76
N LEU A 445 -17.36 -22.11 12.99
CA LEU A 445 -18.16 -21.43 14.01
C LEU A 445 -17.58 -20.04 14.30
N LYS A 446 -18.37 -19.18 14.91
CA LYS A 446 -17.91 -17.85 15.37
C LYS A 446 -16.71 -17.99 16.29
N ALA A 447 -15.75 -17.09 16.12
CA ALA A 447 -14.60 -16.95 17.00
C ALA A 447 -15.02 -16.45 18.41
N SER A 448 -14.07 -16.38 19.34
CA SER A 448 -14.34 -15.98 20.74
C SER A 448 -14.81 -14.54 20.88
N ASP A 449 -14.48 -13.67 19.93
CA ASP A 449 -14.94 -12.28 19.81
C ASP A 449 -16.33 -12.14 19.15
N GLY A 450 -16.90 -13.25 18.66
CA GLY A 450 -18.19 -13.30 17.98
C GLY A 450 -18.12 -13.06 16.47
N GLU A 451 -16.93 -12.83 15.91
CA GLU A 451 -16.74 -12.66 14.46
C GLU A 451 -16.86 -13.99 13.70
N THR A 452 -17.20 -13.90 12.42
CA THR A 452 -17.25 -15.03 11.49
C THR A 452 -16.11 -14.92 10.49
N ALA A 453 -15.73 -16.04 9.86
CA ALA A 453 -14.80 -16.02 8.73
C ALA A 453 -15.32 -15.09 7.63
N SER A 454 -14.48 -14.20 7.14
CA SER A 454 -14.74 -13.26 6.04
C SER A 454 -14.03 -13.65 4.74
N GLY A 455 -13.19 -14.66 4.78
CA GLY A 455 -12.43 -15.15 3.63
C GLY A 455 -11.71 -16.45 3.93
N TYR A 456 -11.01 -16.96 2.93
CA TYR A 456 -10.29 -18.23 3.02
C TYR A 456 -8.97 -18.20 2.26
N VAL A 457 -8.00 -19.02 2.74
CA VAL A 457 -6.80 -19.37 2.01
C VAL A 457 -6.81 -20.85 1.72
N ILE A 458 -6.62 -21.22 0.46
CA ILE A 458 -6.55 -22.60 0.00
C ILE A 458 -5.08 -22.90 -0.29
N TYR A 459 -4.57 -23.98 0.29
CA TYR A 459 -3.22 -24.48 0.09
C TYR A 459 -3.24 -25.78 -0.70
N ARG A 460 -2.22 -25.95 -1.55
CA ARG A 460 -1.97 -27.18 -2.29
C ARG A 460 -0.51 -27.60 -2.13
N PHE A 461 -0.33 -28.90 -1.85
CA PHE A 461 0.97 -29.54 -1.72
C PHE A 461 1.01 -30.73 -2.67
N GLU A 462 2.17 -31.02 -3.25
CA GLU A 462 2.39 -32.26 -3.99
C GLU A 462 2.56 -33.44 -3.02
N GLU A 463 2.30 -34.66 -3.50
CA GLU A 463 2.52 -35.86 -2.68
C GLU A 463 3.97 -35.95 -2.20
N GLY A 464 4.15 -36.21 -0.90
CA GLY A 464 5.48 -36.28 -0.27
C GLY A 464 6.08 -34.91 0.09
N GLU A 465 5.46 -33.79 -0.33
CA GLU A 465 5.90 -32.47 0.10
C GLU A 465 5.54 -32.23 1.58
N LYS A 466 6.49 -31.65 2.33
CA LYS A 466 6.20 -31.23 3.71
C LYS A 466 5.08 -30.18 3.72
N ILE A 467 4.04 -30.45 4.50
CA ILE A 467 2.97 -29.49 4.73
C ILE A 467 3.54 -28.30 5.51
N ASP A 468 3.60 -27.15 4.86
CA ASP A 468 4.10 -25.90 5.41
C ASP A 468 3.25 -24.73 4.92
N VAL A 469 2.26 -24.34 5.73
CA VAL A 469 1.36 -23.20 5.44
C VAL A 469 2.06 -21.84 5.57
N LEU A 470 3.30 -21.78 6.10
CA LEU A 470 4.08 -20.54 6.17
C LEU A 470 4.78 -20.24 4.84
N ASN A 471 4.92 -21.24 3.98
CA ASN A 471 5.54 -21.08 2.65
C ASN A 471 4.51 -20.56 1.64
N ALA A 472 4.67 -19.32 1.20
CA ALA A 472 3.77 -18.65 0.26
C ALA A 472 3.61 -19.39 -1.08
N LYS A 473 4.58 -20.24 -1.49
CA LYS A 473 4.50 -21.02 -2.74
C LYS A 473 3.32 -22.00 -2.74
N ASN A 474 2.89 -22.44 -1.56
CA ASN A 474 1.83 -23.43 -1.39
C ASN A 474 0.43 -22.81 -1.37
N ILE A 475 0.35 -21.48 -1.40
CA ILE A 475 -0.93 -20.76 -1.49
C ILE A 475 -1.45 -20.88 -2.93
N LEU A 476 -2.58 -21.57 -3.08
CA LEU A 476 -3.28 -21.74 -4.35
C LEU A 476 -4.24 -20.58 -4.61
N LYS A 477 -5.01 -20.19 -3.59
CA LYS A 477 -6.01 -19.12 -3.69
C LYS A 477 -6.13 -18.35 -2.37
N ILE A 478 -6.23 -17.03 -2.46
CA ILE A 478 -6.68 -16.14 -1.39
C ILE A 478 -7.97 -15.49 -1.88
N SER A 479 -8.99 -15.43 -1.05
CA SER A 479 -10.23 -14.69 -1.32
C SER A 479 -10.71 -14.03 -0.05
N PHE A 480 -11.28 -12.83 -0.18
CA PHE A 480 -11.91 -12.07 0.91
C PHE A 480 -13.44 -12.10 0.77
N GLU A 481 -13.95 -13.21 0.26
CA GLU A 481 -15.38 -13.50 0.14
C GLU A 481 -15.72 -14.77 0.91
N GLU A 482 -16.94 -14.84 1.39
CA GLU A 482 -17.49 -16.00 2.06
C GLU A 482 -17.94 -17.06 1.05
N PHE A 483 -17.12 -18.07 0.80
CA PHE A 483 -17.49 -19.25 0.01
C PHE A 483 -17.00 -20.51 0.70
N THR A 484 -17.61 -21.66 0.43
CA THR A 484 -17.29 -22.95 1.06
C THR A 484 -16.96 -24.03 0.04
N SER A 485 -16.64 -23.64 -1.18
CA SER A 485 -16.22 -24.55 -2.26
C SER A 485 -15.24 -23.88 -3.20
N PHE A 486 -14.35 -24.65 -3.78
CA PHE A 486 -13.38 -24.18 -4.78
C PHE A 486 -13.06 -25.31 -5.77
N ILE A 487 -12.80 -24.96 -7.02
CA ILE A 487 -12.37 -25.91 -8.05
C ILE A 487 -10.95 -25.57 -8.45
N ASP A 488 -10.01 -26.50 -8.21
CA ASP A 488 -8.66 -26.42 -8.73
C ASP A 488 -8.63 -27.02 -10.13
N THR A 489 -8.68 -26.17 -11.13
CA THR A 489 -8.62 -26.56 -12.55
C THR A 489 -7.19 -26.73 -13.05
N ASN A 490 -6.17 -26.34 -12.24
CA ASN A 490 -4.77 -26.40 -12.62
C ASN A 490 -4.07 -27.60 -11.98
N VAL A 491 -4.60 -28.80 -12.22
CA VAL A 491 -4.06 -30.08 -11.73
C VAL A 491 -3.54 -30.93 -12.89
N GLU A 492 -2.46 -31.66 -12.64
CA GLU A 492 -1.88 -32.60 -13.61
C GLU A 492 -2.55 -33.97 -13.46
N SER A 493 -2.97 -34.56 -14.59
CA SER A 493 -3.59 -35.89 -14.65
C SER A 493 -2.75 -36.95 -13.93
N GLY A 494 -3.37 -37.74 -13.06
CA GLY A 494 -2.74 -38.82 -12.31
C GLY A 494 -1.86 -38.39 -11.15
N LYS A 495 -1.55 -37.10 -11.00
CA LYS A 495 -0.75 -36.55 -9.89
C LYS A 495 -1.59 -36.50 -8.61
N ARG A 496 -0.96 -36.77 -7.46
CA ARG A 496 -1.60 -36.67 -6.16
C ARG A 496 -1.24 -35.35 -5.49
N TYR A 497 -2.26 -34.75 -4.86
CA TYR A 497 -2.15 -33.50 -4.13
C TYR A 497 -2.77 -33.63 -2.74
N ASN A 498 -2.26 -32.85 -1.79
CA ASN A 498 -2.87 -32.61 -0.50
C ASN A 498 -3.36 -31.18 -0.44
N TYR A 499 -4.57 -30.98 0.05
CA TYR A 499 -5.19 -29.67 0.22
C TYR A 499 -5.47 -29.38 1.69
N LEU A 500 -5.36 -28.09 2.04
CA LEU A 500 -5.73 -27.52 3.34
C LEU A 500 -6.44 -26.20 3.09
N VAL A 501 -7.35 -25.84 3.99
CA VAL A 501 -8.04 -24.54 3.96
C VAL A 501 -7.90 -23.88 5.32
N THR A 502 -7.58 -22.58 5.35
CA THR A 502 -7.65 -21.73 6.53
C THR A 502 -8.74 -20.67 6.36
N ALA A 503 -9.30 -20.19 7.44
CA ALA A 503 -10.24 -19.07 7.46
C ALA A 503 -9.50 -17.77 7.77
N LEU A 504 -10.02 -16.67 7.24
CA LEU A 504 -9.55 -15.31 7.51
C LEU A 504 -10.68 -14.49 8.15
N ASP A 505 -10.36 -13.66 9.12
CA ASP A 505 -11.23 -12.60 9.60
C ASP A 505 -11.14 -11.32 8.74
N ARG A 506 -11.76 -10.24 9.18
CA ARG A 506 -11.75 -8.94 8.49
C ARG A 506 -10.36 -8.29 8.46
N LEU A 507 -9.52 -8.50 9.45
CA LEU A 507 -8.14 -8.01 9.52
C LEU A 507 -7.10 -8.98 8.95
N LYS A 508 -7.59 -10.10 8.33
CA LYS A 508 -6.77 -11.13 7.70
C LYS A 508 -5.91 -11.91 8.72
N ASN A 509 -6.38 -11.97 9.99
CA ASN A 509 -5.90 -12.99 10.92
C ASN A 509 -6.33 -14.35 10.39
N GLU A 510 -5.42 -15.31 10.46
CA GLU A 510 -5.58 -16.60 9.82
C GLU A 510 -5.75 -17.70 10.87
N SER A 511 -6.75 -18.54 10.70
CA SER A 511 -7.02 -19.67 11.57
C SER A 511 -5.93 -20.75 11.47
N ASP A 512 -5.98 -21.72 12.38
CA ASP A 512 -5.37 -23.01 12.15
C ASP A 512 -5.94 -23.65 10.89
N PRO A 513 -5.16 -24.50 10.18
CA PRO A 513 -5.64 -25.18 8.98
C PRO A 513 -6.64 -26.27 9.30
N SER A 514 -7.56 -26.53 8.36
CA SER A 514 -8.35 -27.76 8.34
C SER A 514 -7.47 -29.01 8.38
N GLY A 515 -8.04 -30.17 8.68
CA GLY A 515 -7.36 -31.45 8.41
C GLY A 515 -6.99 -31.55 6.91
N PRO A 516 -5.84 -32.19 6.57
CA PRO A 516 -5.43 -32.37 5.19
C PRO A 516 -6.34 -33.38 4.46
N VAL A 517 -6.64 -33.11 3.18
CA VAL A 517 -7.29 -34.07 2.30
C VAL A 517 -6.42 -34.39 1.10
N GLY A 518 -6.10 -35.67 0.93
CA GLY A 518 -5.31 -36.17 -0.21
C GLY A 518 -6.20 -36.68 -1.33
N ILE A 519 -5.89 -36.34 -2.59
CA ILE A 519 -6.65 -36.76 -3.76
C ILE A 519 -5.74 -36.95 -4.97
N GLN A 520 -6.03 -37.93 -5.80
CA GLN A 520 -5.40 -38.10 -7.11
C GLN A 520 -6.25 -37.45 -8.19
N ALA A 521 -5.69 -36.50 -8.95
CA ALA A 521 -6.38 -35.83 -10.04
C ALA A 521 -6.74 -36.82 -11.15
N LYS A 522 -7.98 -36.74 -11.67
CA LYS A 522 -8.41 -37.50 -12.84
C LYS A 522 -7.79 -36.95 -14.12
N SER A 523 -7.76 -37.79 -15.15
CA SER A 523 -7.39 -37.35 -16.49
C SER A 523 -8.41 -36.33 -16.99
N LEU A 524 -7.96 -35.10 -17.28
CA LEU A 524 -8.78 -34.17 -18.02
C LEU A 524 -9.08 -34.74 -19.41
N PRO A 525 -10.30 -34.65 -19.94
CA PRO A 525 -10.54 -35.06 -21.31
C PRO A 525 -9.67 -34.23 -22.24
N VAL A 526 -8.91 -34.91 -23.11
CA VAL A 526 -8.16 -34.23 -24.17
C VAL A 526 -9.17 -33.48 -25.02
N PRO A 527 -9.02 -32.16 -25.25
CA PRO A 527 -9.88 -31.48 -26.20
C PRO A 527 -9.80 -32.21 -27.53
N LEU A 528 -10.93 -32.69 -28.04
CA LEU A 528 -11.01 -33.19 -29.42
C LEU A 528 -10.74 -31.98 -30.33
N ASN A 529 -9.56 -31.98 -30.99
CA ASN A 529 -9.17 -30.98 -31.97
C ASN A 529 -10.13 -30.93 -33.15
#